data_e52a0f7a18aae3b66a2c6cf127728015
#
_entry.id   e52a0f7a18aae3b66a2c6cf127728015
#
_cell.length_a   1.000
_cell.length_b   1.000
_cell.length_c   1.000
_cell.angle_alpha   90.00
_cell.angle_beta   90.00
_cell.angle_gamma   90.00
#
_symmetry.space_group_name_H-M   'P 1'
#
loop_
_entity.id
_entity.type
_entity.pdbx_description
1 polymer ?
#
loop_
_entity_poly.entity_id
_entity_poly.type
_entity_poly.pdbx_seq_one_letter_code
_entity_poly.pdbx_strand_id
1 'polypeptide(L)'
;MNTILRMLTILLFGSIIFAEGGKISGIVVEKDSGEPLPGVSILVEGEGIGADSDVNGQFIIINVPPGTFTLKTSYIGYATVKVTDLIVNIGRTSKQDFALTQEVIEGET
;
A
#
# COMPACT_ATOMS: atom_id res chain seq x y z
N MET A 1 -14.22 28.69 39.63
CA MET A 1 -15.29 28.40 38.65
C MET A 1 -14.75 28.49 37.22
N ASN A 2 -14.26 29.65 36.85
CA ASN A 2 -13.77 29.83 35.47
C ASN A 2 -12.53 28.96 35.13
N THR A 3 -11.73 28.65 36.10
CA THR A 3 -10.54 27.82 35.91
C THR A 3 -10.90 26.39 35.53
N ILE A 4 -11.95 25.83 36.10
CA ILE A 4 -12.41 24.48 35.81
C ILE A 4 -12.98 24.39 34.40
N LEU A 5 -13.71 25.40 33.96
CA LEU A 5 -14.25 25.47 32.62
C LEU A 5 -13.15 25.56 31.55
N ARG A 6 -12.09 26.29 31.85
CA ARG A 6 -10.96 26.40 30.94
C ARG A 6 -10.19 25.09 30.79
N MET A 7 -10.05 24.35 31.87
CA MET A 7 -9.40 23.04 31.83
C MET A 7 -10.19 22.02 31.03
N LEU A 8 -11.51 22.06 31.14
CA LEU A 8 -12.38 21.19 30.35
C LEU A 8 -12.29 21.48 28.85
N THR A 9 -12.16 22.73 28.50
CA THR A 9 -12.03 23.13 27.09
C THR A 9 -10.71 22.61 26.49
N ILE A 10 -9.63 22.69 27.25
CA ILE A 10 -8.31 22.19 26.81
C ILE A 10 -8.32 20.69 26.61
N LEU A 11 -8.99 19.95 27.49
CA LEU A 11 -9.08 18.49 27.38
C LEU A 11 -9.83 18.05 26.13
N LEU A 12 -10.82 18.80 25.69
CA LEU A 12 -11.58 18.52 24.48
C LEU A 12 -10.72 18.63 23.22
N PHE A 13 -9.81 19.58 23.18
CA PHE A 13 -8.90 19.73 22.04
C PHE A 13 -7.82 18.66 21.98
N GLY A 14 -7.38 18.18 23.13
CA GLY A 14 -6.34 17.17 23.20
C GLY A 14 -6.73 15.78 22.67
N SER A 15 -8.04 15.53 22.49
CA SER A 15 -8.52 14.24 22.01
C SER A 15 -8.74 14.15 20.52
N ILE A 16 -8.52 15.24 19.78
CA ILE A 16 -8.75 15.27 18.33
C ILE A 16 -7.41 15.27 17.61
N ILE A 17 -6.73 14.15 17.64
CA ILE A 17 -5.51 13.97 16.89
C ILE A 17 -5.70 12.75 16.01
N PHE A 18 -5.76 12.97 14.69
CA PHE A 18 -5.83 11.91 13.71
C PHE A 18 -4.50 11.78 13.01
N ALA A 19 -3.95 10.59 13.03
CA ALA A 19 -2.81 10.28 12.20
C ALA A 19 -3.35 9.97 10.81
N GLU A 20 -3.20 10.90 9.89
CA GLU A 20 -3.56 10.67 8.51
C GLU A 20 -2.36 10.16 7.74
N GLY A 21 -2.57 9.16 6.94
CA GLY A 21 -1.57 8.64 6.05
C GLY A 21 -1.87 8.99 4.62
N GLY A 22 -1.01 8.51 3.74
CA GLY A 22 -1.25 8.52 2.31
C GLY A 22 -1.84 7.21 1.86
N LYS A 23 -2.07 7.10 0.56
CA LYS A 23 -2.57 5.90 -0.09
C LYS A 23 -1.65 5.52 -1.24
N ILE A 24 -1.61 4.22 -1.52
CA ILE A 24 -0.93 3.71 -2.70
C ILE A 24 -1.96 2.91 -3.47
N SER A 25 -2.11 3.17 -4.76
CA SER A 25 -3.05 2.44 -5.59
C SER A 25 -2.43 2.08 -6.93
N GLY A 26 -2.98 1.09 -7.58
CA GLY A 26 -2.53 0.71 -8.89
C GLY A 26 -3.26 -0.51 -9.41
N ILE A 27 -2.74 -1.07 -10.48
CA ILE A 27 -3.27 -2.27 -11.10
C ILE A 27 -2.13 -3.26 -11.32
N VAL A 28 -2.43 -4.54 -11.13
CA VAL A 28 -1.49 -5.62 -11.39
C VAL A 28 -1.98 -6.41 -12.59
N VAL A 29 -1.12 -6.56 -13.58
CA VAL A 29 -1.44 -7.32 -14.78
C VAL A 29 -0.35 -8.35 -15.05
N GLU A 30 -0.70 -9.35 -15.86
CA GLU A 30 0.30 -10.25 -16.43
C GLU A 30 0.99 -9.52 -17.57
N LYS A 31 2.32 -9.56 -17.58
CA LYS A 31 3.10 -8.77 -18.53
C LYS A 31 2.84 -9.16 -19.97
N ASP A 32 2.74 -10.45 -20.26
CA ASP A 32 2.63 -10.94 -21.64
C ASP A 32 1.25 -10.75 -22.24
N SER A 33 0.19 -10.97 -21.45
CA SER A 33 -1.18 -10.89 -21.94
C SER A 33 -1.86 -9.55 -21.64
N GLY A 34 -1.35 -8.83 -20.62
CA GLY A 34 -2.02 -7.63 -20.14
C GLY A 34 -3.25 -7.90 -19.32
N GLU A 35 -3.55 -9.15 -19.02
CA GLU A 35 -4.73 -9.49 -18.23
C GLU A 35 -4.55 -9.15 -16.77
N PRO A 36 -5.61 -8.66 -16.11
CA PRO A 36 -5.52 -8.36 -14.68
C PRO A 36 -5.29 -9.62 -13.86
N LEU A 37 -4.48 -9.49 -12.81
CA LEU A 37 -4.18 -10.59 -11.91
C LEU A 37 -4.85 -10.34 -10.55
N PRO A 38 -5.88 -11.11 -10.19
CA PRO A 38 -6.49 -11.01 -8.87
C PRO A 38 -5.69 -11.79 -7.83
N GLY A 39 -5.76 -11.35 -6.57
CA GLY A 39 -5.15 -12.07 -5.46
C GLY A 39 -3.65 -11.91 -5.31
N VAL A 40 -3.05 -10.95 -5.99
CA VAL A 40 -1.64 -10.63 -5.82
C VAL A 40 -1.46 -9.86 -4.52
N SER A 41 -0.50 -10.26 -3.70
CA SER A 41 -0.17 -9.54 -2.48
C SER A 41 0.81 -8.42 -2.78
N ILE A 42 0.47 -7.21 -2.40
CA ILE A 42 1.34 -6.04 -2.51
C ILE A 42 1.66 -5.58 -1.10
N LEU A 43 2.94 -5.59 -0.74
CA LEU A 43 3.39 -5.25 0.60
C LEU A 43 4.26 -4.02 0.58
N VAL A 44 4.11 -3.19 1.62
CA VAL A 44 5.04 -2.09 1.89
C VAL A 44 6.11 -2.67 2.81
N GLU A 45 7.33 -2.82 2.29
CA GLU A 45 8.41 -3.45 3.05
C GLU A 45 8.71 -2.67 4.33
N GLY A 46 8.84 -3.40 5.42
CA GLY A 46 9.20 -2.83 6.72
C GLY A 46 8.06 -2.23 7.50
N GLU A 47 6.86 -2.09 6.91
CA GLU A 47 5.73 -1.46 7.58
C GLU A 47 4.66 -2.43 8.05
N GLY A 48 4.69 -3.66 7.59
CA GLY A 48 3.69 -4.64 7.96
C GLY A 48 2.30 -4.36 7.40
N ILE A 49 2.21 -3.55 6.36
CA ILE A 49 0.93 -3.21 5.73
C ILE A 49 0.99 -3.58 4.25
N GLY A 50 -0.17 -3.83 3.69
CA GLY A 50 -0.29 -4.18 2.29
C GLY A 50 -1.74 -4.36 1.90
N ALA A 51 -1.94 -4.89 0.70
CA ALA A 51 -3.27 -5.18 0.17
C ALA A 51 -3.15 -6.28 -0.89
N ASP A 52 -4.29 -6.89 -1.19
CA ASP A 52 -4.38 -7.86 -2.30
C ASP A 52 -5.11 -7.21 -3.46
N SER A 53 -4.73 -7.58 -4.68
CA SER A 53 -5.44 -7.11 -5.85
C SER A 53 -6.80 -7.79 -5.97
N ASP A 54 -7.77 -7.05 -6.50
CA ASP A 54 -9.14 -7.54 -6.69
C ASP A 54 -9.30 -8.24 -8.04
N VAL A 55 -10.55 -8.60 -8.40
CA VAL A 55 -10.83 -9.33 -9.65
C VAL A 55 -10.44 -8.56 -10.90
N ASN A 56 -10.30 -7.25 -10.79
CA ASN A 56 -9.87 -6.39 -11.88
C ASN A 56 -8.37 -6.07 -11.82
N GLY A 57 -7.66 -6.72 -10.90
CA GLY A 57 -6.24 -6.48 -10.69
C GLY A 57 -5.94 -5.20 -9.91
N GLN A 58 -6.95 -4.51 -9.45
CA GLN A 58 -6.77 -3.24 -8.76
C GLN A 58 -6.47 -3.46 -7.29
N PHE A 59 -5.59 -2.62 -6.73
CA PHE A 59 -5.29 -2.64 -5.31
C PHE A 59 -5.23 -1.23 -4.75
N ILE A 60 -5.48 -1.12 -3.47
CA ILE A 60 -5.31 0.12 -2.74
C ILE A 60 -4.80 -0.18 -1.34
N ILE A 61 -3.73 0.51 -0.96
CA ILE A 61 -3.16 0.43 0.39
C ILE A 61 -3.45 1.77 1.06
N ILE A 62 -4.17 1.72 2.17
CA ILE A 62 -4.58 2.92 2.90
C ILE A 62 -3.73 3.10 4.15
N ASN A 63 -3.74 4.31 4.69
CA ASN A 63 -3.06 4.64 5.95
C ASN A 63 -1.56 4.33 5.90
N VAL A 64 -0.92 4.64 4.79
CA VAL A 64 0.53 4.49 4.66
C VAL A 64 1.17 5.73 5.28
N PRO A 65 2.13 5.57 6.20
CA PRO A 65 2.83 6.73 6.75
C PRO A 65 3.52 7.53 5.65
N PRO A 66 3.68 8.84 5.82
CA PRO A 66 4.46 9.60 4.84
C PRO A 66 5.92 9.16 4.86
N GLY A 67 6.52 9.10 3.69
CA GLY A 67 7.91 8.68 3.57
C GLY A 67 8.20 8.08 2.22
N THR A 68 9.34 7.40 2.14
CA THR A 68 9.81 6.73 0.94
C THR A 68 9.89 5.24 1.23
N PHE A 69 9.24 4.43 0.40
CA PHE A 69 9.07 3.01 0.67
C PHE A 69 9.41 2.15 -0.54
N THR A 70 9.60 0.87 -0.26
CA THR A 70 9.72 -0.16 -1.28
C THR A 70 8.45 -1.00 -1.25
N LEU A 71 7.84 -1.20 -2.41
CA LEU A 71 6.73 -2.11 -2.58
C LEU A 71 7.23 -3.45 -3.14
N LYS A 72 6.63 -4.51 -2.69
CA LYS A 72 6.97 -5.86 -3.12
C LYS A 72 5.70 -6.62 -3.48
N THR A 73 5.68 -7.25 -4.66
CA THR A 73 4.59 -8.13 -5.04
C THR A 73 4.94 -9.57 -4.72
N SER A 74 3.92 -10.35 -4.40
CA SER A 74 4.06 -11.79 -4.17
C SER A 74 2.85 -12.50 -4.74
N TYR A 75 3.08 -13.47 -5.63
CA TYR A 75 2.01 -14.24 -6.25
C TYR A 75 2.58 -15.59 -6.70
N ILE A 76 1.86 -16.67 -6.39
CA ILE A 76 2.32 -18.01 -6.71
C ILE A 76 2.48 -18.17 -8.21
N GLY A 77 3.65 -18.67 -8.64
CA GLY A 77 3.95 -18.91 -10.03
C GLY A 77 4.47 -17.69 -10.80
N TYR A 78 4.65 -16.56 -10.11
CA TYR A 78 5.13 -15.32 -10.73
C TYR A 78 6.35 -14.80 -10.01
N ALA A 79 7.23 -14.20 -10.78
CA ALA A 79 8.44 -13.59 -10.23
C ALA A 79 8.05 -12.35 -9.40
N THR A 80 8.72 -12.20 -8.27
CA THR A 80 8.52 -11.06 -7.39
C THR A 80 9.05 -9.78 -8.05
N VAL A 81 8.27 -8.72 -7.97
CA VAL A 81 8.68 -7.39 -8.43
C VAL A 81 8.79 -6.47 -7.23
N LYS A 82 9.89 -5.72 -7.17
CA LYS A 82 10.08 -4.68 -6.16
C LYS A 82 10.21 -3.34 -6.85
N VAL A 83 9.54 -2.34 -6.27
CA VAL A 83 9.67 -0.96 -6.69
C VAL A 83 10.17 -0.16 -5.50
N THR A 84 11.33 0.46 -5.66
CA THR A 84 11.97 1.25 -4.61
C THR A 84 11.65 2.73 -4.78
N ASP A 85 11.90 3.49 -3.73
CA ASP A 85 11.82 4.96 -3.74
C ASP A 85 10.44 5.50 -4.09
N LEU A 86 9.39 4.78 -3.72
CA LEU A 86 8.03 5.28 -3.86
C LEU A 86 7.73 6.27 -2.74
N ILE A 87 7.40 7.49 -3.14
CA ILE A 87 7.14 8.57 -2.19
C ILE A 87 5.66 8.60 -1.84
N VAL A 88 5.36 8.61 -0.54
CA VAL A 88 4.00 8.70 -0.02
C VAL A 88 3.87 10.00 0.76
N ASN A 89 2.86 10.78 0.45
CA ASN A 89 2.55 12.03 1.12
C ASN A 89 1.19 11.96 1.82
N ILE A 90 1.04 12.67 2.92
CA ILE A 90 -0.21 12.71 3.67
C ILE A 90 -1.33 13.25 2.78
N GLY A 91 -2.48 12.55 2.80
CA GLY A 91 -3.66 12.97 2.08
C GLY A 91 -3.59 12.81 0.57
N ARG A 92 -2.54 12.17 0.07
CA ARG A 92 -2.36 11.97 -1.37
C ARG A 92 -2.31 10.49 -1.72
N THR A 93 -2.60 10.20 -2.97
CA THR A 93 -2.50 8.85 -3.50
C THR A 93 -1.30 8.75 -4.43
N SER A 94 -0.39 7.84 -4.12
CA SER A 94 0.73 7.50 -4.98
C SER A 94 0.31 6.35 -5.87
N LYS A 95 0.51 6.48 -7.17
CA LYS A 95 0.10 5.44 -8.09
C LYS A 95 1.29 4.57 -8.49
N GLN A 96 1.09 3.26 -8.44
CA GLN A 96 2.11 2.30 -8.84
C GLN A 96 1.46 1.07 -9.46
N ASP A 97 1.68 0.87 -10.74
CA ASP A 97 1.21 -0.31 -11.46
C ASP A 97 2.30 -1.36 -11.52
N PHE A 98 1.89 -2.62 -11.66
CA PHE A 98 2.82 -3.75 -11.75
C PHE A 98 2.47 -4.63 -12.94
N ALA A 99 3.50 -5.13 -13.61
CA ALA A 99 3.37 -6.15 -14.63
C ALA A 99 4.22 -7.34 -14.19
N LEU A 100 3.58 -8.48 -13.95
CA LEU A 100 4.24 -9.67 -13.43
C LEU A 100 4.51 -10.66 -14.54
N THR A 101 5.66 -11.33 -14.44
CA THR A 101 6.07 -12.37 -15.38
C THR A 101 6.02 -13.71 -14.66
N GLN A 102 5.51 -14.73 -15.36
CA GLN A 102 5.51 -16.08 -14.81
C GLN A 102 6.92 -16.54 -14.54
N GLU A 103 7.10 -17.17 -13.40
CA GLU A 103 8.37 -17.72 -13.02
C GLU A 103 8.47 -19.15 -13.54
N VAL A 104 9.48 -19.40 -14.37
CA VAL A 104 9.74 -20.74 -14.89
C VAL A 104 10.84 -21.36 -14.05
N ILE A 105 10.54 -22.51 -13.46
CA ILE A 105 11.53 -23.26 -12.71
C ILE A 105 12.22 -24.19 -13.67
N GLU A 106 13.46 -23.86 -13.99
CA GLU A 106 14.27 -24.66 -14.89
C GLU A 106 14.94 -25.80 -14.14
N GLY A 107 15.20 -26.87 -14.85
CA GLY A 107 15.86 -28.04 -14.27
C GLY A 107 14.91 -28.99 -13.58
N GLU A 108 13.63 -28.70 -13.60
CA GLU A 108 12.62 -29.62 -13.14
C GLU A 108 12.43 -30.73 -14.17
N THR A 109 12.65 -31.93 -13.76
CA THR A 109 12.49 -33.08 -14.66
C THR A 109 11.61 -34.12 -14.04
#